data_ec898e2928a4e440f60b5a47c33379d6
#
_entry.id   ec898e2928a4e440f60b5a47c33379d6
#
_cell.length_a   1.000
_cell.length_b   1.000
_cell.length_c   1.000
_cell.angle_alpha   90.00
_cell.angle_beta   90.00
_cell.angle_gamma   90.00
#
_symmetry.space_group_name_H-M   'P 1'
#
loop_
_entity.id
_entity.type
_entity.pdbx_description
1 polymer ?
#
loop_
_entity_poly.entity_id
_entity_poly.type
_entity_poly.pdbx_seq_one_letter_code
_entity_poly.pdbx_strand_id
1 'polypeptide(L)'
;MSIIKNFFIGLILVSTLFAGQDLESAKIRLKDKEWDKAEEFLLKALNHPKDKWEAAFHLADKIYPRSQDWDKVKQYMDIASTASANTKIRPTANDRKILMSQAIAASLTKSYNLLYYRATGFLSLLNRVSDVDKRDALVDQAIDTSLQAKELDPLQPGSYAMLGLYYSIKGDKDNAFKYIDQALALPDVPQDVQLALLVSAGQSAV
;
A
#
# COMPACT_ATOMS: atom_id res chain seq x y z
N MET A 1 38.58 -34.30 8.82
CA MET A 1 38.16 -33.00 8.23
C MET A 1 37.26 -33.11 6.99
N SER A 2 36.97 -34.33 6.50
CA SER A 2 36.15 -34.52 5.26
C SER A 2 34.63 -34.62 5.49
N ILE A 3 34.20 -35.12 6.67
CA ILE A 3 32.76 -35.40 6.96
C ILE A 3 31.96 -34.10 7.14
N ILE A 4 32.56 -33.04 7.70
CA ILE A 4 31.89 -31.74 7.93
C ILE A 4 31.60 -30.99 6.61
N LYS A 5 32.49 -31.11 5.62
CA LYS A 5 32.28 -30.50 4.30
C LYS A 5 31.11 -31.12 3.54
N ASN A 6 30.93 -32.41 3.64
CA ASN A 6 29.83 -33.10 2.95
C ASN A 6 28.48 -32.85 3.61
N PHE A 7 28.44 -32.58 4.92
CA PHE A 7 27.21 -32.20 5.63
C PHE A 7 26.70 -30.78 5.26
N PHE A 8 27.63 -29.84 5.08
CA PHE A 8 27.29 -28.48 4.64
C PHE A 8 26.83 -28.41 3.18
N ILE A 9 27.41 -29.23 2.28
CA ILE A 9 26.97 -29.30 0.87
C ILE A 9 25.59 -29.97 0.78
N GLY A 10 25.28 -30.97 1.61
CA GLY A 10 23.98 -31.59 1.67
C GLY A 10 22.87 -30.62 2.15
N LEU A 11 23.17 -29.76 3.14
CA LEU A 11 22.22 -28.79 3.67
C LEU A 11 21.89 -27.67 2.66
N ILE A 12 22.89 -27.24 1.86
CA ILE A 12 22.69 -26.24 0.80
C ILE A 12 21.90 -26.81 -0.37
N LEU A 13 22.11 -28.09 -0.71
CA LEU A 13 21.37 -28.76 -1.79
C LEU A 13 19.90 -29.00 -1.44
N VAL A 14 19.57 -29.27 -0.17
CA VAL A 14 18.17 -29.44 0.28
C VAL A 14 17.41 -28.10 0.21
N SER A 15 18.05 -27.00 0.57
CA SER A 15 17.40 -25.68 0.50
C SER A 15 17.12 -25.21 -0.94
N THR A 16 17.87 -25.67 -1.93
CA THR A 16 17.65 -25.31 -3.35
C THR A 16 16.56 -26.15 -4.03
N LEU A 17 16.24 -27.33 -3.50
CA LEU A 17 15.18 -28.20 -4.05
C LEU A 17 13.76 -27.69 -3.74
N PHE A 18 13.58 -26.87 -2.73
CA PHE A 18 12.29 -26.26 -2.36
C PHE A 18 12.08 -24.85 -2.93
N ALA A 19 13.09 -24.26 -3.60
CA ALA A 19 12.94 -22.98 -4.28
C ALA A 19 11.86 -23.09 -5.37
N GLY A 20 10.87 -22.21 -5.33
CA GLY A 20 9.74 -22.18 -6.26
C GLY A 20 8.53 -22.98 -5.79
N GLN A 21 8.69 -24.02 -4.94
CA GLN A 21 7.57 -24.84 -4.49
C GLN A 21 6.64 -24.06 -3.55
N ASP A 22 7.18 -23.26 -2.65
CA ASP A 22 6.40 -22.44 -1.73
C ASP A 22 5.62 -21.36 -2.48
N LEU A 23 6.24 -20.68 -3.44
CA LEU A 23 5.56 -19.67 -4.25
C LEU A 23 4.43 -20.26 -5.11
N GLU A 24 4.65 -21.42 -5.75
CA GLU A 24 3.60 -22.07 -6.55
C GLU A 24 2.48 -22.60 -5.65
N SER A 25 2.80 -23.14 -4.47
CA SER A 25 1.80 -23.53 -3.47
C SER A 25 0.97 -22.33 -3.03
N ALA A 26 1.61 -21.18 -2.75
CA ALA A 26 0.94 -19.94 -2.41
C ALA A 26 -0.02 -19.50 -3.51
N LYS A 27 0.40 -19.53 -4.79
CA LYS A 27 -0.46 -19.13 -5.94
C LYS A 27 -1.71 -20.02 -6.05
N ILE A 28 -1.59 -21.32 -5.78
CA ILE A 28 -2.74 -22.23 -5.75
C ILE A 28 -3.69 -21.79 -4.62
N ARG A 29 -3.17 -21.55 -3.41
CA ARG A 29 -3.99 -21.11 -2.27
C ARG A 29 -4.65 -19.74 -2.50
N LEU A 30 -3.96 -18.81 -3.14
CA LEU A 30 -4.55 -17.53 -3.55
C LEU A 30 -5.73 -17.72 -4.51
N LYS A 31 -5.60 -18.63 -5.49
CA LYS A 31 -6.67 -18.97 -6.43
C LYS A 31 -7.88 -19.58 -5.70
N ASP A 32 -7.63 -20.45 -4.73
CA ASP A 32 -8.66 -21.14 -3.94
C ASP A 32 -9.21 -20.27 -2.80
N LYS A 33 -8.69 -19.01 -2.65
CA LYS A 33 -9.05 -18.04 -1.61
C LYS A 33 -8.76 -18.54 -0.17
N GLU A 34 -7.82 -19.43 -0.03
CA GLU A 34 -7.30 -19.92 1.26
C GLU A 34 -6.21 -18.95 1.79
N TRP A 35 -6.63 -17.76 2.22
CA TRP A 35 -5.77 -16.60 2.47
C TRP A 35 -4.68 -16.87 3.51
N ASP A 36 -5.01 -17.49 4.64
CA ASP A 36 -4.06 -17.77 5.74
C ASP A 36 -2.97 -18.74 5.29
N LYS A 37 -3.34 -19.78 4.53
CA LYS A 37 -2.38 -20.71 3.96
C LYS A 37 -1.52 -20.06 2.88
N ALA A 38 -2.14 -19.20 2.06
CA ALA A 38 -1.41 -18.43 1.06
C ALA A 38 -0.35 -17.53 1.70
N GLU A 39 -0.71 -16.82 2.77
CA GLU A 39 0.22 -16.00 3.53
C GLU A 39 1.40 -16.82 4.07
N GLU A 40 1.12 -17.98 4.70
CA GLU A 40 2.16 -18.86 5.24
C GLU A 40 3.18 -19.26 4.16
N PHE A 41 2.71 -19.70 2.99
CA PHE A 41 3.59 -20.10 1.89
C PHE A 41 4.33 -18.89 1.27
N LEU A 42 3.70 -17.71 1.16
CA LEU A 42 4.36 -16.50 0.69
C LEU A 42 5.47 -16.06 1.64
N LEU A 43 5.24 -16.11 2.95
CA LEU A 43 6.26 -15.80 3.95
C LEU A 43 7.45 -16.77 3.88
N LYS A 44 7.23 -18.06 3.60
CA LYS A 44 8.31 -19.01 3.33
C LYS A 44 9.07 -18.68 2.05
N ALA A 45 8.35 -18.34 0.99
CA ALA A 45 8.93 -17.99 -0.31
C ALA A 45 9.82 -16.72 -0.27
N LEU A 46 9.60 -15.80 0.68
CA LEU A 46 10.48 -14.64 0.90
C LEU A 46 11.93 -15.01 1.19
N ASN A 47 12.17 -16.21 1.76
CA ASN A 47 13.52 -16.69 2.07
C ASN A 47 14.27 -17.22 0.83
N HIS A 48 13.58 -17.35 -0.30
CA HIS A 48 14.17 -17.85 -1.54
C HIS A 48 14.51 -16.66 -2.46
N PRO A 49 15.79 -16.43 -2.79
CA PRO A 49 16.22 -15.23 -3.55
C PRO A 49 15.51 -15.05 -4.90
N LYS A 50 15.10 -16.14 -5.56
CA LYS A 50 14.40 -16.10 -6.86
C LYS A 50 12.92 -15.73 -6.74
N ASP A 51 12.30 -16.08 -5.61
CA ASP A 51 10.86 -15.98 -5.39
C ASP A 51 10.50 -14.75 -4.54
N LYS A 52 11.49 -14.17 -3.83
CA LYS A 52 11.33 -13.12 -2.84
C LYS A 52 10.47 -11.95 -3.33
N TRP A 53 10.75 -11.43 -4.51
CA TRP A 53 10.07 -10.24 -5.02
C TRP A 53 8.62 -10.53 -5.41
N GLU A 54 8.36 -11.69 -6.04
CA GLU A 54 7.00 -12.09 -6.41
C GLU A 54 6.17 -12.45 -5.18
N ALA A 55 6.78 -13.12 -4.19
CA ALA A 55 6.13 -13.40 -2.90
C ALA A 55 5.77 -12.10 -2.16
N ALA A 56 6.71 -11.14 -2.09
CA ALA A 56 6.47 -9.85 -1.49
C ALA A 56 5.33 -9.09 -2.20
N PHE A 57 5.34 -9.08 -3.54
CA PHE A 57 4.26 -8.47 -4.31
C PHE A 57 2.89 -9.09 -3.97
N HIS A 58 2.78 -10.42 -3.92
CA HIS A 58 1.51 -11.08 -3.60
C HIS A 58 1.06 -10.82 -2.16
N LEU A 59 1.96 -10.74 -1.19
CA LEU A 59 1.63 -10.33 0.18
C LEU A 59 1.02 -8.94 0.20
N ALA A 60 1.64 -7.98 -0.49
CA ALA A 60 1.20 -6.60 -0.55
C ALA A 60 -0.08 -6.39 -1.37
N ASP A 61 -0.26 -7.13 -2.48
CA ASP A 61 -1.42 -6.93 -3.38
C ASP A 61 -2.65 -7.75 -2.99
N LYS A 62 -2.46 -8.94 -2.37
CA LYS A 62 -3.56 -9.89 -2.13
C LYS A 62 -3.88 -10.12 -0.66
N ILE A 63 -2.88 -10.11 0.22
CA ILE A 63 -3.05 -10.51 1.62
C ILE A 63 -3.37 -9.28 2.49
N TYR A 64 -2.41 -8.39 2.65
CA TYR A 64 -2.50 -7.30 3.64
C TYR A 64 -3.55 -6.21 3.34
N PRO A 65 -3.97 -5.91 2.09
CA PRO A 65 -5.11 -5.02 1.86
C PRO A 65 -6.43 -5.57 2.44
N ARG A 66 -6.56 -6.89 2.62
CA ARG A 66 -7.75 -7.54 3.19
C ARG A 66 -7.87 -7.30 4.69
N SER A 67 -6.75 -7.33 5.40
CA SER A 67 -6.67 -7.00 6.83
C SER A 67 -6.52 -5.49 7.08
N GLN A 68 -6.43 -4.69 6.02
CA GLN A 68 -6.17 -3.25 6.08
C GLN A 68 -4.83 -2.91 6.78
N ASP A 69 -3.86 -3.82 6.72
CA ASP A 69 -2.51 -3.61 7.26
C ASP A 69 -1.66 -2.87 6.20
N TRP A 70 -1.87 -1.56 6.11
CA TRP A 70 -1.26 -0.72 5.07
C TRP A 70 0.25 -0.56 5.26
N ASP A 71 0.73 -0.66 6.50
CA ASP A 71 2.17 -0.65 6.79
C ASP A 71 2.86 -1.86 6.15
N LYS A 72 2.25 -3.04 6.28
CA LYS A 72 2.74 -4.24 5.60
C LYS A 72 2.57 -4.15 4.08
N VAL A 73 1.49 -3.58 3.58
CA VAL A 73 1.34 -3.33 2.13
C VAL A 73 2.55 -2.54 1.63
N LYS A 74 2.88 -1.41 2.29
CA LYS A 74 4.03 -0.60 1.92
C LYS A 74 5.35 -1.37 2.06
N GLN A 75 5.59 -2.00 3.20
CA GLN A 75 6.81 -2.78 3.47
C GLN A 75 7.08 -3.81 2.37
N TYR A 76 6.08 -4.59 2.00
CA TYR A 76 6.26 -5.64 1.01
C TYR A 76 6.29 -5.11 -0.43
N MET A 77 5.64 -3.98 -0.74
CA MET A 77 5.84 -3.29 -2.02
C MET A 77 7.26 -2.75 -2.15
N ASP A 78 7.85 -2.20 -1.08
CA ASP A 78 9.23 -1.75 -1.06
C ASP A 78 10.20 -2.92 -1.34
N ILE A 79 9.96 -4.10 -0.74
CA ILE A 79 10.73 -5.32 -1.05
C ILE A 79 10.57 -5.71 -2.52
N ALA A 80 9.35 -5.75 -3.05
CA ALA A 80 9.08 -6.09 -4.44
C ALA A 80 9.76 -5.11 -5.42
N SER A 81 9.85 -3.83 -5.06
CA SER A 81 10.47 -2.78 -5.88
C SER A 81 11.99 -2.95 -6.04
N THR A 82 12.64 -3.72 -5.17
CA THR A 82 14.07 -4.04 -5.31
C THR A 82 14.35 -5.07 -6.40
N ALA A 83 13.34 -5.59 -7.09
CA ALA A 83 13.50 -6.48 -8.22
C ALA A 83 14.25 -5.78 -9.38
N SER A 84 14.96 -6.55 -10.22
CA SER A 84 15.60 -5.98 -11.40
C SER A 84 14.58 -5.39 -12.38
N ALA A 85 14.98 -4.38 -13.15
CA ALA A 85 14.10 -3.66 -14.09
C ALA A 85 13.40 -4.59 -15.10
N ASN A 86 13.99 -5.74 -15.42
CA ASN A 86 13.45 -6.72 -16.37
C ASN A 86 12.64 -7.84 -15.71
N THR A 87 12.49 -7.82 -14.38
CA THR A 87 11.71 -8.84 -13.67
C THR A 87 10.25 -8.78 -14.09
N LYS A 88 9.70 -9.93 -14.50
CA LYS A 88 8.30 -10.07 -14.92
C LYS A 88 7.58 -11.02 -14.01
N ILE A 89 6.35 -10.66 -13.66
CA ILE A 89 5.44 -11.47 -12.88
C ILE A 89 4.09 -11.66 -13.58
N ARG A 90 3.30 -12.60 -13.07
CA ARG A 90 1.87 -12.72 -13.36
C ARG A 90 1.09 -12.30 -12.14
N PRO A 91 0.41 -11.13 -12.15
CA PRO A 91 -0.38 -10.67 -11.00
C PRO A 91 -1.49 -11.64 -10.60
N THR A 92 -2.07 -12.34 -11.59
CA THR A 92 -2.98 -13.48 -11.39
C THR A 92 -2.64 -14.62 -12.35
N ALA A 93 -3.15 -15.81 -12.09
CA ALA A 93 -2.89 -17.00 -12.94
C ALA A 93 -3.34 -16.82 -14.40
N ASN A 94 -4.33 -15.95 -14.65
CA ASN A 94 -4.90 -15.71 -15.96
C ASN A 94 -4.27 -14.51 -16.69
N ASP A 95 -3.42 -13.73 -16.00
CA ASP A 95 -2.83 -12.54 -16.59
C ASP A 95 -1.63 -12.88 -17.48
N ARG A 96 -1.34 -11.96 -18.42
CA ARG A 96 -0.07 -11.98 -19.14
C ARG A 96 1.05 -11.57 -18.15
N LYS A 97 2.26 -12.05 -18.43
CA LYS A 97 3.45 -11.56 -17.70
C LYS A 97 3.66 -10.09 -18.02
N ILE A 98 3.73 -9.28 -16.98
CA ILE A 98 4.05 -7.83 -17.04
C ILE A 98 5.31 -7.55 -16.22
N LEU A 99 5.91 -6.38 -16.41
CA LEU A 99 7.03 -5.95 -15.57
C LEU A 99 6.58 -5.80 -14.11
N MET A 100 7.44 -6.15 -13.17
CA MET A 100 7.20 -6.01 -11.75
C MET A 100 6.84 -4.55 -11.39
N SER A 101 7.56 -3.58 -11.95
CA SER A 101 7.29 -2.15 -11.75
C SER A 101 5.88 -1.75 -12.18
N GLN A 102 5.38 -2.29 -13.30
CA GLN A 102 4.00 -2.05 -13.76
C GLN A 102 2.96 -2.66 -12.83
N ALA A 103 3.23 -3.89 -12.34
CA ALA A 103 2.34 -4.54 -11.40
C ALA A 103 2.28 -3.79 -10.06
N ILE A 104 3.43 -3.33 -9.56
CA ILE A 104 3.53 -2.51 -8.34
C ILE A 104 2.75 -1.21 -8.52
N ALA A 105 2.98 -0.47 -9.60
CA ALA A 105 2.29 0.78 -9.85
C ALA A 105 0.76 0.59 -9.89
N ALA A 106 0.27 -0.43 -10.59
CA ALA A 106 -1.16 -0.75 -10.64
C ALA A 106 -1.75 -1.11 -9.27
N SER A 107 -1.01 -1.88 -8.46
CA SER A 107 -1.44 -2.28 -7.11
C SER A 107 -1.44 -1.11 -6.13
N LEU A 108 -0.42 -0.24 -6.17
CA LEU A 108 -0.35 0.97 -5.36
C LEU A 108 -1.49 1.94 -5.70
N THR A 109 -1.74 2.18 -7.00
CA THR A 109 -2.88 3.01 -7.45
C THR A 109 -4.21 2.47 -6.95
N LYS A 110 -4.41 1.15 -7.02
CA LYS A 110 -5.63 0.51 -6.51
C LYS A 110 -5.78 0.70 -4.99
N SER A 111 -4.71 0.48 -4.23
CA SER A 111 -4.71 0.62 -2.77
C SER A 111 -4.89 2.08 -2.36
N TYR A 112 -4.21 3.01 -3.04
CA TYR A 112 -4.42 4.45 -2.87
C TYR A 112 -5.88 4.83 -3.09
N ASN A 113 -6.48 4.44 -4.22
CA ASN A 113 -7.87 4.76 -4.54
C ASN A 113 -8.84 4.23 -3.48
N LEU A 114 -8.61 3.01 -2.97
CA LEU A 114 -9.43 2.45 -1.90
C LEU A 114 -9.40 3.34 -0.64
N LEU A 115 -8.22 3.76 -0.21
CA LEU A 115 -8.06 4.64 0.96
C LEU A 115 -8.62 6.04 0.68
N TYR A 116 -8.35 6.60 -0.48
CA TYR A 116 -8.85 7.92 -0.88
C TYR A 116 -10.38 7.97 -0.89
N TYR A 117 -11.05 6.99 -1.51
CA TYR A 117 -12.51 6.91 -1.49
C TYR A 117 -13.08 6.64 -0.09
N ARG A 118 -12.38 5.88 0.74
CA ARG A 118 -12.76 5.72 2.15
C ARG A 118 -12.64 7.05 2.89
N ALA A 119 -11.53 7.77 2.72
CA ALA A 119 -11.36 9.10 3.31
C ALA A 119 -12.48 10.04 2.88
N THR A 120 -12.78 10.15 1.58
CA THR A 120 -13.90 10.99 1.10
C THR A 120 -15.25 10.57 1.66
N GLY A 121 -15.46 9.28 1.90
CA GLY A 121 -16.69 8.75 2.50
C GLY A 121 -16.97 9.28 3.90
N PHE A 122 -15.94 9.61 4.68
CA PHE A 122 -16.11 10.20 6.02
C PHE A 122 -16.83 11.56 5.98
N LEU A 123 -16.67 12.36 4.91
CA LEU A 123 -17.41 13.62 4.77
C LEU A 123 -18.90 13.42 4.79
N SER A 124 -19.39 12.39 4.13
CA SER A 124 -20.82 12.05 4.13
C SER A 124 -21.33 11.59 5.51
N LEU A 125 -20.47 10.93 6.29
CA LEU A 125 -20.77 10.50 7.65
C LEU A 125 -20.79 11.70 8.60
N LEU A 126 -19.81 12.60 8.51
CA LEU A 126 -19.70 13.81 9.34
C LEU A 126 -20.95 14.70 9.24
N ASN A 127 -21.59 14.77 8.05
CA ASN A 127 -22.82 15.51 7.85
C ASN A 127 -24.06 14.90 8.52
N ARG A 128 -23.97 13.65 8.99
CA ARG A 128 -25.08 12.91 9.61
C ARG A 128 -24.92 12.73 11.11
N VAL A 129 -23.75 13.03 11.66
CA VAL A 129 -23.42 12.86 13.08
C VAL A 129 -23.50 14.20 13.77
N SER A 130 -24.44 14.32 14.73
CA SER A 130 -24.59 15.52 15.58
C SER A 130 -23.84 15.42 16.92
N ASP A 131 -23.47 14.23 17.33
CA ASP A 131 -22.71 13.96 18.56
C ASP A 131 -21.24 14.38 18.34
N VAL A 132 -20.74 15.28 19.21
CA VAL A 132 -19.41 15.89 19.07
C VAL A 132 -18.30 14.87 19.18
N ASP A 133 -18.35 14.00 20.20
CA ASP A 133 -17.30 12.99 20.43
C ASP A 133 -17.21 11.99 19.26
N LYS A 134 -18.34 11.58 18.72
CA LYS A 134 -18.37 10.71 17.54
C LYS A 134 -17.88 11.41 16.30
N ARG A 135 -18.17 12.70 16.17
CA ARG A 135 -17.71 13.50 15.05
C ARG A 135 -16.18 13.64 15.07
N ASP A 136 -15.60 13.94 16.23
CA ASP A 136 -14.16 14.05 16.41
C ASP A 136 -13.46 12.71 16.13
N ALA A 137 -14.01 11.60 16.61
CA ALA A 137 -13.49 10.27 16.30
C ALA A 137 -13.52 9.95 14.79
N LEU A 138 -14.57 10.39 14.06
CA LEU A 138 -14.65 10.23 12.61
C LEU A 138 -13.60 11.10 11.88
N VAL A 139 -13.34 12.31 12.36
CA VAL A 139 -12.30 13.19 11.80
C VAL A 139 -10.93 12.56 11.99
N ASP A 140 -10.64 12.01 13.17
CA ASP A 140 -9.37 11.32 13.43
C ASP A 140 -9.19 10.10 12.52
N GLN A 141 -10.22 9.28 12.34
CA GLN A 141 -10.18 8.15 11.41
C GLN A 141 -9.98 8.60 9.96
N ALA A 142 -10.55 9.72 9.57
CA ALA A 142 -10.38 10.27 8.23
C ALA A 142 -8.96 10.79 8.00
N ILE A 143 -8.36 11.44 9.01
CA ILE A 143 -6.95 11.86 9.00
C ILE A 143 -6.04 10.64 8.87
N ASP A 144 -6.21 9.62 9.70
CA ASP A 144 -5.40 8.40 9.65
C ASP A 144 -5.49 7.72 8.28
N THR A 145 -6.71 7.59 7.74
CA THR A 145 -6.93 7.01 6.41
C THR A 145 -6.24 7.82 5.31
N SER A 146 -6.27 9.15 5.40
CA SER A 146 -5.62 10.05 4.44
C SER A 146 -4.09 10.01 4.55
N LEU A 147 -3.54 9.86 5.76
CA LEU A 147 -2.11 9.64 5.99
C LEU A 147 -1.65 8.33 5.35
N GLN A 148 -2.37 7.24 5.55
CA GLN A 148 -2.09 5.95 4.91
C GLN A 148 -2.12 6.06 3.38
N ALA A 149 -3.09 6.76 2.81
CA ALA A 149 -3.15 7.01 1.36
C ALA A 149 -1.92 7.78 0.87
N LYS A 150 -1.53 8.84 1.59
CA LYS A 150 -0.33 9.65 1.28
C LYS A 150 0.95 8.80 1.34
N GLU A 151 1.06 7.88 2.27
CA GLU A 151 2.25 7.00 2.40
C GLU A 151 2.36 5.98 1.27
N LEU A 152 1.22 5.49 0.76
CA LEU A 152 1.22 4.55 -0.36
C LEU A 152 1.56 5.23 -1.69
N ASP A 153 1.10 6.46 -1.91
CA ASP A 153 1.41 7.24 -3.12
C ASP A 153 1.60 8.72 -2.76
N PRO A 154 2.83 9.10 -2.41
CA PRO A 154 3.13 10.46 -1.97
C PRO A 154 3.10 11.51 -3.09
N LEU A 155 2.91 11.12 -4.34
CA LEU A 155 2.80 12.06 -5.47
C LEU A 155 1.35 12.42 -5.81
N GLN A 156 0.37 11.82 -5.12
CA GLN A 156 -1.05 12.09 -5.35
C GLN A 156 -1.54 13.27 -4.50
N PRO A 157 -1.94 14.40 -5.11
CA PRO A 157 -2.36 15.59 -4.36
C PRO A 157 -3.65 15.38 -3.57
N GLY A 158 -4.50 14.42 -3.97
CA GLY A 158 -5.79 14.16 -3.33
C GLY A 158 -5.69 13.81 -1.84
N SER A 159 -4.70 13.00 -1.43
CA SER A 159 -4.50 12.66 -0.02
C SER A 159 -4.10 13.87 0.83
N TYR A 160 -3.27 14.75 0.29
CA TYR A 160 -2.88 15.99 0.96
C TYR A 160 -4.08 16.95 1.08
N ALA A 161 -4.89 17.06 0.02
CA ALA A 161 -6.11 17.85 0.04
C ALA A 161 -7.09 17.39 1.13
N MET A 162 -7.27 16.05 1.25
CA MET A 162 -8.10 15.47 2.31
C MET A 162 -7.52 15.76 3.70
N LEU A 163 -6.20 15.67 3.89
CA LEU A 163 -5.55 16.02 5.15
C LEU A 163 -5.76 17.50 5.50
N GLY A 164 -5.55 18.40 4.54
CA GLY A 164 -5.82 19.83 4.72
C GLY A 164 -7.25 20.10 5.17
N LEU A 165 -8.22 19.44 4.51
CA LEU A 165 -9.63 19.57 4.84
C LEU A 165 -9.96 19.04 6.25
N TYR A 166 -9.49 17.82 6.61
CA TYR A 166 -9.82 17.24 7.91
C TYR A 166 -9.13 17.94 9.08
N TYR A 167 -7.89 18.41 8.91
CA TYR A 167 -7.26 19.27 9.92
C TYR A 167 -7.98 20.61 10.07
N SER A 168 -8.51 21.18 8.98
CA SER A 168 -9.35 22.37 9.03
C SER A 168 -10.65 22.11 9.82
N ILE A 169 -11.34 20.98 9.57
CA ILE A 169 -12.54 20.57 10.32
C ILE A 169 -12.21 20.37 11.80
N LYS A 170 -11.03 19.87 12.11
CA LYS A 170 -10.53 19.68 13.49
C LYS A 170 -10.15 20.99 14.17
N GLY A 171 -10.02 22.09 13.42
CA GLY A 171 -9.55 23.39 13.92
C GLY A 171 -8.03 23.51 14.02
N ASP A 172 -7.27 22.54 13.54
CA ASP A 172 -5.81 22.55 13.47
C ASP A 172 -5.34 23.24 12.19
N LYS A 173 -5.33 24.58 12.25
CA LYS A 173 -4.97 25.42 11.11
C LYS A 173 -3.53 25.17 10.64
N ASP A 174 -2.60 24.93 11.53
CA ASP A 174 -1.18 24.76 11.19
C ASP A 174 -0.97 23.51 10.33
N ASN A 175 -1.54 22.38 10.73
CA ASN A 175 -1.50 21.16 9.91
C ASN A 175 -2.34 21.28 8.63
N ALA A 176 -3.47 21.98 8.66
CA ALA A 176 -4.27 22.23 7.46
C ALA A 176 -3.45 22.95 6.38
N PHE A 177 -2.83 24.08 6.71
CA PHE A 177 -1.97 24.82 5.78
C PHE A 177 -0.75 24.02 5.35
N LYS A 178 -0.07 23.34 6.26
CA LYS A 178 1.07 22.48 5.94
C LYS A 178 0.75 21.47 4.84
N TYR A 179 -0.37 20.77 4.92
CA TYR A 179 -0.72 19.77 3.93
C TYR A 179 -1.19 20.38 2.61
N ILE A 180 -1.86 21.53 2.64
CA ILE A 180 -2.22 22.27 1.42
C ILE A 180 -0.95 22.75 0.68
N ASP A 181 0.01 23.32 1.39
CA ASP A 181 1.30 23.74 0.82
C ASP A 181 2.07 22.58 0.22
N GLN A 182 2.08 21.42 0.92
CA GLN A 182 2.69 20.21 0.39
C GLN A 182 1.99 19.71 -0.89
N ALA A 183 0.67 19.78 -0.96
CA ALA A 183 -0.07 19.45 -2.18
C ALA A 183 0.29 20.36 -3.35
N LEU A 184 0.38 21.66 -3.11
CA LEU A 184 0.72 22.67 -4.13
C LEU A 184 2.17 22.55 -4.62
N ALA A 185 3.08 22.03 -3.78
CA ALA A 185 4.47 21.80 -4.12
C ALA A 185 4.73 20.51 -4.93
N LEU A 186 3.72 19.65 -5.09
CA LEU A 186 3.85 18.44 -5.90
C LEU A 186 4.04 18.77 -7.39
N PRO A 187 4.79 17.95 -8.15
CA PRO A 187 4.88 18.10 -9.59
C PRO A 187 3.51 17.82 -10.26
N ASP A 188 3.26 18.50 -11.35
CA ASP A 188 2.14 18.26 -12.27
C ASP A 188 0.73 18.28 -11.61
N VAL A 189 0.53 19.09 -10.57
CA VAL A 189 -0.79 19.26 -9.97
C VAL A 189 -1.72 19.96 -10.95
N PRO A 190 -2.88 19.36 -11.31
CA PRO A 190 -3.83 19.99 -12.23
C PRO A 190 -4.31 21.35 -11.72
N GLN A 191 -4.52 22.31 -12.62
CA GLN A 191 -4.86 23.69 -12.27
C GLN A 191 -6.19 23.79 -11.48
N ASP A 192 -7.16 22.97 -11.80
CA ASP A 192 -8.44 22.87 -11.08
C ASP A 192 -8.25 22.37 -9.63
N VAL A 193 -7.33 21.42 -9.42
CA VAL A 193 -6.94 20.94 -8.09
C VAL A 193 -6.20 22.04 -7.31
N GLN A 194 -5.27 22.77 -7.96
CA GLN A 194 -4.59 23.91 -7.32
C GLN A 194 -5.60 24.96 -6.84
N LEU A 195 -6.57 25.30 -7.69
CA LEU A 195 -7.60 26.28 -7.34
C LEU A 195 -8.46 25.80 -6.16
N ALA A 196 -8.87 24.53 -6.15
CA ALA A 196 -9.63 23.93 -5.05
C ALA A 196 -8.85 23.97 -3.72
N LEU A 197 -7.53 23.68 -3.75
CA LEU A 197 -6.64 23.75 -2.59
C LEU A 197 -6.53 25.20 -2.05
N LEU A 198 -6.37 26.18 -2.92
CA LEU A 198 -6.29 27.59 -2.53
C LEU A 198 -7.60 28.10 -1.92
N VAL A 199 -8.76 27.69 -2.45
CA VAL A 199 -10.07 28.00 -1.87
C VAL A 199 -10.20 27.38 -0.47
N SER A 200 -9.76 26.13 -0.28
CA SER A 200 -9.75 25.47 1.02
C SER A 200 -8.84 26.18 2.02
N ALA A 201 -7.66 26.65 1.59
CA ALA A 201 -6.77 27.45 2.41
C ALA A 201 -7.41 28.77 2.85
N GLY A 202 -8.08 29.48 1.93
CA GLY A 202 -8.80 30.71 2.25
C GLY A 202 -9.90 30.52 3.28
N GLN A 203 -10.64 29.41 3.23
CA GLN A 203 -11.68 29.08 4.21
C GLN A 203 -11.10 28.73 5.59
N SER A 204 -9.89 28.19 5.65
CA SER A 204 -9.20 27.85 6.91
C SER A 204 -8.58 29.07 7.59
N ALA A 205 -8.42 30.20 6.86
CA ALA A 205 -7.83 31.43 7.35
C ALA A 205 -8.83 32.33 8.13
N VAL A 206 -10.13 32.12 7.98
CA VAL A 206 -11.22 32.83 8.64
C VAL A 206 -11.64 32.08 9.91
#